data_3b9659c1499af808b7ef4503c0a97998
#
_entry.id   3b9659c1499af808b7ef4503c0a97998
#
_cell.length_a   1.000
_cell.length_b   1.000
_cell.length_c   1.000
_cell.angle_alpha   90.00
_cell.angle_beta   90.00
_cell.angle_gamma   90.00
#
_symmetry.space_group_name_H-M   'P 1'
#
loop_
_entity.id
_entity.type
_entity.pdbx_description
1 polymer ?
#
loop_
_entity_poly.entity_id
_entity_poly.type
_entity_poly.pdbx_seq_one_letter_code
_entity_poly.pdbx_strand_id
1 'polypeptide(L)'
;MKNSLLLTMMTVGVCLASCTPANRVVENPLIGAANTMTLDFPKIELSDTATVLHVDAYFRPHNWIRIDAGTYLLADGQKYMLQGSEGILPDSLFWMPDSGEASFVLKFGPLPRGTKSFDFIESDCDDCFKLYGVDLTGKKEYPRYPEGLPRALRKAPEDGPVPEPILAVGTTTVNVRLLGYRRGMVKEVAMYVNSLLNGQEEHTAAIDPESGTATLRFEQYGTAMAYVSCGPVFGMCWIAPGETLDMYIAMEAGGRAIVQRRDKECEPAPGRRLYTTGAYADLNALVDASGGSTIRMNLYSGDFADYRMSADEYTQMVVSKYESLADSIARSPVFGMMKELSLLLS
;
A
#
# COMPACT_ATOMS: atom_id res chain seq x y z
N MET A 1 26.45 -20.34 -86.11
CA MET A 1 26.95 -19.55 -84.98
C MET A 1 25.89 -18.52 -84.68
N LYS A 2 25.04 -18.72 -83.63
CA LYS A 2 24.03 -17.78 -83.19
C LYS A 2 24.23 -17.57 -81.67
N ASN A 3 24.72 -16.42 -81.33
CA ASN A 3 24.84 -16.00 -79.96
C ASN A 3 23.47 -15.55 -79.46
N SER A 4 22.95 -16.22 -78.48
CA SER A 4 21.74 -15.81 -77.71
C SER A 4 22.16 -15.14 -76.46
N LEU A 5 21.88 -13.83 -76.37
CA LEU A 5 22.12 -12.99 -75.18
C LEU A 5 20.93 -13.12 -74.26
N LEU A 6 21.11 -13.76 -73.08
CA LEU A 6 20.10 -13.85 -72.04
C LEU A 6 20.19 -12.60 -71.18
N LEU A 7 19.16 -11.75 -71.25
CA LEU A 7 19.00 -10.54 -70.43
C LEU A 7 18.28 -10.95 -69.14
N THR A 8 18.99 -11.01 -67.99
CA THR A 8 18.41 -11.30 -66.70
C THR A 8 17.87 -10.01 -66.10
N MET A 9 16.56 -9.87 -66.05
CA MET A 9 15.86 -8.79 -65.38
C MET A 9 15.85 -9.07 -63.88
N MET A 10 16.63 -8.29 -63.11
CA MET A 10 16.64 -8.30 -61.65
C MET A 10 15.48 -7.43 -61.13
N THR A 11 14.39 -8.03 -60.74
CA THR A 11 13.27 -7.37 -60.05
C THR A 11 13.69 -7.09 -58.61
N VAL A 12 13.99 -5.86 -58.26
CA VAL A 12 14.16 -5.38 -56.91
C VAL A 12 12.77 -5.28 -56.28
N GLY A 13 12.39 -6.28 -55.48
CA GLY A 13 11.22 -6.21 -54.65
C GLY A 13 11.43 -5.26 -53.47
N VAL A 14 10.85 -4.08 -53.56
CA VAL A 14 10.76 -3.16 -52.42
C VAL A 14 9.71 -3.75 -51.46
N CYS A 15 10.15 -4.43 -50.41
CA CYS A 15 9.30 -4.75 -49.25
C CYS A 15 8.96 -3.44 -48.54
N LEU A 16 7.81 -2.86 -48.85
CA LEU A 16 7.15 -1.88 -48.01
C LEU A 16 6.72 -2.62 -46.76
N ALA A 17 7.57 -2.64 -45.73
CA ALA A 17 7.15 -3.01 -44.39
C ALA A 17 6.08 -2.01 -43.96
N SER A 18 4.81 -2.38 -44.05
CA SER A 18 3.70 -1.68 -43.48
C SER A 18 3.91 -1.71 -41.95
N CYS A 19 4.51 -0.65 -41.40
CA CYS A 19 4.49 -0.41 -39.96
C CYS A 19 3.05 -0.08 -39.58
N THR A 20 2.25 -1.09 -39.31
CA THR A 20 1.03 -0.93 -38.52
C THR A 20 1.45 -0.37 -37.18
N PRO A 21 0.88 0.75 -36.72
CA PRO A 21 1.18 1.27 -35.37
C PRO A 21 0.83 0.14 -34.38
N ALA A 22 1.82 -0.33 -33.66
CA ALA A 22 1.62 -1.40 -32.69
C ALA A 22 0.91 -0.79 -31.47
N ASN A 23 -0.41 -0.76 -31.53
CA ASN A 23 -1.22 -0.44 -30.34
C ASN A 23 -1.04 -1.57 -29.32
N ARG A 24 -0.55 -1.22 -28.14
CA ARG A 24 -0.38 -2.15 -27.04
C ARG A 24 -1.33 -1.76 -25.92
N VAL A 25 -2.03 -2.75 -25.39
CA VAL A 25 -2.92 -2.59 -24.25
C VAL A 25 -2.31 -3.34 -23.06
N VAL A 26 -2.28 -2.70 -21.92
CA VAL A 26 -1.91 -3.31 -20.64
C VAL A 26 -3.14 -3.25 -19.74
N GLU A 27 -3.66 -4.41 -19.38
CA GLU A 27 -4.80 -4.55 -18.50
C GLU A 27 -4.32 -4.91 -17.09
N ASN A 28 -4.94 -4.29 -16.11
CA ASN A 28 -4.68 -4.52 -14.70
C ASN A 28 -3.18 -4.46 -14.33
N PRO A 29 -2.47 -3.36 -14.67
CA PRO A 29 -1.05 -3.23 -14.36
C PRO A 29 -0.81 -3.27 -12.85
N LEU A 30 0.34 -3.82 -12.43
CA LEU A 30 0.79 -3.66 -11.05
C LEU A 30 1.20 -2.22 -10.80
N ILE A 31 0.98 -1.74 -9.58
CA ILE A 31 1.39 -0.41 -9.12
C ILE A 31 2.44 -0.61 -8.04
N GLY A 32 3.66 -0.09 -8.26
CA GLY A 32 4.79 -0.27 -7.36
C GLY A 32 4.56 0.36 -6.00
N ALA A 33 4.05 1.59 -5.98
CA ALA A 33 3.67 2.30 -4.77
C ALA A 33 2.69 3.44 -5.08
N ALA A 34 2.03 3.98 -4.07
CA ALA A 34 1.13 5.12 -4.21
C ALA A 34 1.13 5.97 -2.93
N ASN A 35 0.83 7.26 -3.04
CA ASN A 35 0.54 8.10 -1.88
C ASN A 35 -0.97 8.24 -1.62
N THR A 36 -1.79 7.64 -2.45
CA THR A 36 -3.25 7.72 -2.38
C THR A 36 -3.89 6.36 -2.69
N MET A 37 -5.10 6.17 -2.18
CA MET A 37 -5.99 5.06 -2.55
C MET A 37 -7.11 5.51 -3.49
N THR A 38 -7.11 6.79 -3.89
CA THR A 38 -8.22 7.39 -4.67
C THR A 38 -8.20 6.94 -6.12
N LEU A 39 -7.05 6.81 -6.74
CA LEU A 39 -6.94 6.47 -8.17
C LEU A 39 -6.50 5.04 -8.40
N ASP A 40 -6.99 4.45 -9.48
CA ASP A 40 -6.58 3.16 -10.03
C ASP A 40 -6.54 3.25 -11.57
N PHE A 41 -5.70 2.42 -12.20
CA PHE A 41 -5.53 2.35 -13.65
C PHE A 41 -5.86 0.95 -14.16
N PRO A 42 -7.15 0.60 -14.37
CA PRO A 42 -7.50 -0.75 -14.82
C PRO A 42 -7.01 -1.07 -16.23
N LYS A 43 -6.81 -0.06 -17.08
CA LYS A 43 -6.38 -0.25 -18.46
C LYS A 43 -5.51 0.90 -18.93
N ILE A 44 -4.46 0.56 -19.68
CA ILE A 44 -3.54 1.52 -20.33
C ILE A 44 -3.40 1.16 -21.81
N GLU A 45 -3.62 2.14 -22.68
CA GLU A 45 -3.42 1.99 -24.12
C GLU A 45 -2.20 2.79 -24.56
N LEU A 46 -1.29 2.13 -25.24
CA LEU A 46 -0.03 2.69 -25.72
C LEU A 46 -0.04 2.70 -27.26
N SER A 47 0.21 3.85 -27.85
CA SER A 47 0.35 4.03 -29.30
C SER A 47 1.53 4.93 -29.64
N ASP A 48 1.85 5.05 -30.91
CA ASP A 48 2.90 5.97 -31.38
C ASP A 48 2.48 7.45 -31.26
N THR A 49 1.22 7.73 -30.99
CA THR A 49 0.68 9.11 -30.92
C THR A 49 0.23 9.52 -29.53
N ALA A 50 -0.07 8.57 -28.64
CA ALA A 50 -0.58 8.86 -27.31
C ALA A 50 -0.41 7.68 -26.35
N THR A 51 -0.39 7.99 -25.05
CA THR A 51 -0.62 7.06 -23.94
C THR A 51 -1.95 7.43 -23.31
N VAL A 52 -2.89 6.48 -23.23
CA VAL A 52 -4.22 6.69 -22.69
C VAL A 52 -4.40 5.87 -21.42
N LEU A 53 -4.70 6.54 -20.31
CA LEU A 53 -5.03 5.90 -19.04
C LEU A 53 -6.54 5.88 -18.86
N HIS A 54 -7.12 4.71 -18.69
CA HIS A 54 -8.45 4.54 -18.11
C HIS A 54 -8.28 4.58 -16.60
N VAL A 55 -8.99 5.48 -15.95
CA VAL A 55 -8.85 5.76 -14.53
C VAL A 55 -10.16 5.47 -13.82
N ASP A 56 -10.09 4.67 -12.77
CA ASP A 56 -11.16 4.53 -11.80
C ASP A 56 -10.80 5.33 -10.54
N ALA A 57 -11.74 6.16 -10.10
CA ALA A 57 -11.59 6.99 -8.91
C ALA A 57 -12.55 6.52 -7.81
N TYR A 58 -12.05 6.46 -6.60
CA TYR A 58 -12.75 6.04 -5.39
C TYR A 58 -12.57 7.09 -4.32
N PHE A 59 -13.63 7.78 -3.96
CA PHE A 59 -13.58 8.79 -2.91
C PHE A 59 -14.92 8.89 -2.19
N ARG A 60 -14.98 9.68 -1.13
CA ARG A 60 -16.21 9.86 -0.33
C ARG A 60 -17.32 10.44 -1.21
N PRO A 61 -18.54 9.88 -1.17
CA PRO A 61 -19.69 10.47 -1.85
C PRO A 61 -19.84 11.95 -1.53
N HIS A 62 -20.25 12.76 -2.50
CA HIS A 62 -20.47 14.21 -2.40
C HIS A 62 -19.23 15.04 -2.00
N ASN A 63 -18.05 14.43 -1.96
CA ASN A 63 -16.78 15.15 -1.89
C ASN A 63 -16.22 15.27 -3.31
N TRP A 64 -15.19 16.07 -3.46
CA TRP A 64 -14.59 16.32 -4.77
C TRP A 64 -13.17 15.79 -4.87
N ILE A 65 -12.78 15.45 -6.08
CA ILE A 65 -11.41 15.26 -6.51
C ILE A 65 -11.08 16.28 -7.60
N ARG A 66 -9.81 16.47 -7.87
CA ARG A 66 -9.34 17.30 -8.98
C ARG A 66 -8.15 16.61 -9.65
N ILE A 67 -8.01 16.78 -10.94
CA ILE A 67 -6.81 16.44 -11.70
C ILE A 67 -6.22 17.75 -12.21
N ASP A 68 -4.97 18.02 -11.88
CA ASP A 68 -4.25 19.22 -12.31
C ASP A 68 -3.93 19.15 -13.81
N ALA A 69 -4.06 20.26 -14.53
CA ALA A 69 -3.69 20.34 -15.96
C ALA A 69 -2.19 20.12 -16.19
N GLY A 70 -1.36 20.34 -15.16
CA GLY A 70 0.07 20.05 -15.17
C GLY A 70 0.42 18.58 -14.90
N THR A 71 -0.56 17.67 -14.83
CA THR A 71 -0.35 16.23 -14.64
C THR A 71 0.57 15.65 -15.71
N TYR A 72 1.49 14.77 -15.31
CA TYR A 72 2.41 14.12 -16.23
C TYR A 72 2.70 12.66 -15.86
N LEU A 73 3.15 11.90 -16.86
CA LEU A 73 3.80 10.62 -16.66
C LEU A 73 5.32 10.85 -16.66
N LEU A 74 6.01 10.27 -15.69
CA LEU A 74 7.48 10.29 -15.62
C LEU A 74 8.01 8.91 -16.01
N ALA A 75 8.73 8.83 -17.11
CA ALA A 75 9.36 7.60 -17.59
C ALA A 75 10.77 7.89 -18.08
N ASP A 76 11.75 7.09 -17.66
CA ASP A 76 13.16 7.24 -18.02
C ASP A 76 13.71 8.68 -17.83
N GLY A 77 13.23 9.37 -16.78
CA GLY A 77 13.60 10.74 -16.42
C GLY A 77 12.94 11.83 -17.27
N GLN A 78 12.03 11.48 -18.18
CA GLN A 78 11.31 12.43 -19.03
C GLN A 78 9.84 12.56 -18.61
N LYS A 79 9.31 13.80 -18.69
CA LYS A 79 7.91 14.12 -18.42
C LYS A 79 7.09 14.07 -19.72
N TYR A 80 5.98 13.33 -19.66
CA TYR A 80 4.98 13.26 -20.74
C TYR A 80 3.70 13.90 -20.23
N MET A 81 3.43 15.12 -20.67
CA MET A 81 2.36 15.96 -20.14
C MET A 81 0.97 15.47 -20.53
N LEU A 82 0.00 15.75 -19.67
CA LEU A 82 -1.43 15.60 -19.96
C LEU A 82 -1.78 16.47 -21.18
N GLN A 83 -2.45 15.87 -22.17
CA GLN A 83 -2.85 16.53 -23.41
C GLN A 83 -4.37 16.66 -23.53
N GLY A 84 -5.12 15.87 -22.78
CA GLY A 84 -6.58 15.88 -22.79
C GLY A 84 -7.18 14.88 -21.81
N SER A 85 -8.48 14.99 -21.61
CA SER A 85 -9.25 14.12 -20.72
C SER A 85 -10.66 13.94 -21.24
N GLU A 86 -11.30 12.85 -20.81
CA GLU A 86 -12.72 12.57 -21.05
C GLU A 86 -13.36 12.14 -19.72
N GLY A 87 -14.52 12.68 -19.40
CA GLY A 87 -15.24 12.38 -18.15
C GLY A 87 -14.78 13.21 -16.94
N ILE A 88 -13.67 13.91 -17.02
CA ILE A 88 -13.19 14.86 -16.00
C ILE A 88 -12.58 16.08 -16.69
N LEU A 89 -12.81 17.28 -16.14
CA LEU A 89 -12.18 18.51 -16.64
C LEU A 89 -10.99 18.86 -15.72
N PRO A 90 -9.75 18.95 -16.27
CA PRO A 90 -8.59 19.37 -15.48
C PRO A 90 -8.80 20.74 -14.84
N ASP A 91 -8.17 20.97 -13.70
CA ASP A 91 -8.26 22.15 -12.84
C ASP A 91 -9.67 22.47 -12.31
N SER A 92 -10.63 21.58 -12.52
CA SER A 92 -12.00 21.75 -12.04
C SER A 92 -12.34 20.73 -10.96
N LEU A 93 -13.22 21.13 -10.04
CA LEU A 93 -13.73 20.22 -9.02
C LEU A 93 -14.66 19.18 -9.66
N PHE A 94 -14.30 17.92 -9.53
CA PHE A 94 -15.14 16.79 -9.93
C PHE A 94 -15.82 16.23 -8.69
N TRP A 95 -17.13 16.42 -8.58
CA TRP A 95 -17.91 15.96 -7.45
C TRP A 95 -18.26 14.48 -7.60
N MET A 96 -17.87 13.68 -6.61
CA MET A 96 -18.13 12.25 -6.60
C MET A 96 -19.63 11.97 -6.48
N PRO A 97 -20.14 10.98 -7.22
CA PRO A 97 -21.54 10.56 -7.13
C PRO A 97 -21.83 9.83 -5.81
N ASP A 98 -23.11 9.47 -5.61
CA ASP A 98 -23.60 8.73 -4.42
C ASP A 98 -22.87 7.41 -4.19
N SER A 99 -22.38 6.76 -5.26
CA SER A 99 -21.59 5.53 -5.17
C SER A 99 -20.20 5.74 -4.57
N GLY A 100 -19.66 6.96 -4.63
CA GLY A 100 -18.25 7.22 -4.33
C GLY A 100 -17.28 6.67 -5.38
N GLU A 101 -17.77 6.24 -6.54
CA GLU A 101 -16.98 5.66 -7.64
C GLU A 101 -17.24 6.43 -8.94
N ALA A 102 -16.19 6.70 -9.70
CA ALA A 102 -16.27 7.35 -10.99
C ALA A 102 -15.16 6.84 -11.91
N SER A 103 -15.42 6.88 -13.23
CA SER A 103 -14.41 6.52 -14.23
C SER A 103 -14.23 7.65 -15.23
N PHE A 104 -13.00 7.88 -15.65
CA PHE A 104 -12.63 8.87 -16.66
C PHE A 104 -11.36 8.44 -17.42
N VAL A 105 -11.02 9.20 -18.45
CA VAL A 105 -9.84 8.92 -19.29
C VAL A 105 -8.91 10.11 -19.28
N LEU A 106 -7.60 9.83 -19.16
CA LEU A 106 -6.53 10.82 -19.27
C LEU A 106 -5.63 10.45 -20.44
N LYS A 107 -5.34 11.42 -21.30
CA LYS A 107 -4.52 11.25 -22.50
C LYS A 107 -3.23 12.04 -22.37
N PHE A 108 -2.11 11.35 -22.56
CA PHE A 108 -0.75 11.89 -22.46
C PHE A 108 0.00 11.77 -23.79
N GLY A 109 1.14 12.43 -23.89
CA GLY A 109 2.08 12.18 -24.97
C GLY A 109 2.49 10.70 -25.04
N PRO A 110 2.94 10.21 -26.24
CA PRO A 110 3.31 8.82 -26.41
C PRO A 110 4.55 8.47 -25.59
N LEU A 111 4.48 7.42 -24.78
CA LEU A 111 5.65 6.84 -24.13
C LEU A 111 6.54 6.13 -25.15
N PRO A 112 7.88 6.14 -25.00
CA PRO A 112 8.80 5.45 -25.89
C PRO A 112 8.50 3.95 -25.97
N ARG A 113 8.70 3.36 -27.14
CA ARG A 113 8.59 1.91 -27.31
C ARG A 113 9.59 1.22 -26.38
N GLY A 114 9.12 0.23 -25.63
CA GLY A 114 9.96 -0.51 -24.69
C GLY A 114 10.01 0.05 -23.28
N THR A 115 9.33 1.17 -22.98
CA THR A 115 9.11 1.63 -21.59
C THR A 115 8.52 0.51 -20.76
N LYS A 116 9.14 0.22 -19.62
CA LYS A 116 8.75 -0.89 -18.74
C LYS A 116 7.81 -0.47 -17.62
N SER A 117 7.90 0.78 -17.20
CA SER A 117 7.05 1.37 -16.17
C SER A 117 7.09 2.90 -16.27
N PHE A 118 6.13 3.55 -15.64
CA PHE A 118 6.11 5.00 -15.45
C PHE A 118 5.60 5.34 -14.06
N ASP A 119 5.87 6.58 -13.63
CA ASP A 119 5.23 7.18 -12.47
C ASP A 119 4.15 8.16 -12.95
N PHE A 120 2.95 8.11 -12.37
CA PHE A 120 1.90 9.10 -12.56
C PHE A 120 2.03 10.17 -11.48
N ILE A 121 2.21 11.41 -11.88
CA ILE A 121 2.39 12.55 -10.99
C ILE A 121 1.37 13.62 -11.38
N GLU A 122 0.37 13.82 -10.52
CA GLU A 122 -0.64 14.85 -10.76
C GLU A 122 -0.02 16.24 -10.74
N SER A 123 0.80 16.51 -9.74
CA SER A 123 1.60 17.74 -9.63
C SER A 123 2.74 17.54 -8.63
N ASP A 124 3.65 18.51 -8.57
CA ASP A 124 4.76 18.51 -7.60
C ASP A 124 4.32 18.92 -6.18
N CYS A 125 3.02 19.16 -5.94
CA CYS A 125 2.47 19.44 -4.61
C CYS A 125 2.51 18.20 -3.70
N ASP A 126 2.37 18.44 -2.40
CA ASP A 126 2.49 17.37 -1.39
C ASP A 126 1.31 16.43 -1.36
N ASP A 127 0.10 17.01 -1.44
CA ASP A 127 -1.18 16.27 -1.36
C ASP A 127 -1.70 15.83 -2.74
N CYS A 128 -0.93 16.07 -3.80
CA CYS A 128 -1.28 15.65 -5.15
C CYS A 128 -1.19 14.13 -5.31
N PHE A 129 -2.03 13.55 -6.14
CA PHE A 129 -2.04 12.12 -6.41
C PHE A 129 -0.76 11.66 -7.10
N LYS A 130 -0.10 10.66 -6.54
CA LYS A 130 1.12 10.08 -7.10
C LYS A 130 1.07 8.57 -7.03
N LEU A 131 1.18 7.91 -8.18
CA LEU A 131 1.27 6.46 -8.31
C LEU A 131 2.60 6.12 -9.00
N TYR A 132 3.41 5.30 -8.37
CA TYR A 132 4.78 5.04 -8.78
C TYR A 132 4.96 3.62 -9.30
N GLY A 133 5.80 3.48 -10.34
CA GLY A 133 6.15 2.18 -10.88
C GLY A 133 4.95 1.43 -11.46
N VAL A 134 4.09 2.12 -12.20
CA VAL A 134 2.97 1.49 -12.93
C VAL A 134 3.56 0.58 -14.01
N ASP A 135 3.36 -0.74 -13.88
CA ASP A 135 4.03 -1.75 -14.70
C ASP A 135 3.41 -1.85 -16.10
N LEU A 136 4.24 -1.69 -17.10
CA LEU A 136 3.87 -1.89 -18.50
C LEU A 136 4.34 -3.24 -19.06
N THR A 137 5.02 -4.08 -18.30
CA THR A 137 5.55 -5.36 -18.80
C THR A 137 4.52 -6.49 -18.76
N GLY A 138 3.40 -6.28 -18.08
CA GLY A 138 2.34 -7.25 -17.90
C GLY A 138 2.61 -8.25 -16.78
N LYS A 139 3.47 -7.91 -15.82
CA LYS A 139 3.64 -8.69 -14.59
C LYS A 139 2.30 -8.85 -13.88
N LYS A 140 2.09 -10.02 -13.26
CA LYS A 140 0.86 -10.33 -12.51
C LYS A 140 1.12 -10.53 -11.02
N GLU A 141 2.38 -10.61 -10.61
CA GLU A 141 2.75 -10.88 -9.23
C GLU A 141 3.79 -9.88 -8.72
N TYR A 142 3.63 -9.49 -7.48
CA TYR A 142 4.65 -8.73 -6.76
C TYR A 142 5.77 -9.66 -6.27
N PRO A 143 6.98 -9.15 -6.06
CA PRO A 143 8.04 -9.93 -5.42
C PRO A 143 7.61 -10.32 -3.99
N ARG A 144 8.00 -11.52 -3.56
CA ARG A 144 7.67 -12.02 -2.21
C ARG A 144 8.13 -11.10 -1.08
N TYR A 145 9.27 -10.45 -1.28
CA TYR A 145 9.84 -9.49 -0.32
C TYR A 145 10.18 -8.20 -1.03
N PRO A 146 9.96 -7.04 -0.39
CA PRO A 146 10.36 -5.76 -0.97
C PRO A 146 11.87 -5.70 -1.20
N GLU A 147 12.25 -4.97 -2.24
CA GLU A 147 13.65 -4.69 -2.52
C GLU A 147 14.30 -3.91 -1.37
N GLY A 148 15.56 -4.24 -1.04
CA GLY A 148 16.28 -3.60 0.07
C GLY A 148 15.96 -4.14 1.47
N LEU A 149 15.00 -5.06 1.62
CA LEU A 149 14.74 -5.70 2.91
C LEU A 149 15.92 -6.56 3.34
N PRO A 150 16.45 -6.42 4.58
CA PRO A 150 17.52 -7.27 5.11
C PRO A 150 17.17 -8.77 5.09
N ARG A 151 18.14 -9.62 4.79
CA ARG A 151 17.92 -11.07 4.73
C ARG A 151 17.40 -11.65 6.04
N ALA A 152 17.86 -11.15 7.18
CA ALA A 152 17.41 -11.58 8.50
C ALA A 152 15.89 -11.44 8.72
N LEU A 153 15.25 -10.46 8.06
CA LEU A 153 13.82 -10.20 8.16
C LEU A 153 12.98 -10.94 7.11
N ARG A 154 13.63 -11.71 6.20
CA ARG A 154 12.94 -12.50 5.16
C ARG A 154 12.55 -13.91 5.65
N LYS A 155 12.69 -14.18 6.93
CA LYS A 155 12.25 -15.44 7.54
C LYS A 155 10.76 -15.40 7.89
N ALA A 156 10.14 -16.57 7.98
CA ALA A 156 8.83 -16.70 8.62
C ALA A 156 8.96 -16.33 10.11
N PRO A 157 7.95 -15.70 10.71
CA PRO A 157 7.93 -15.45 12.14
C PRO A 157 7.92 -16.80 12.91
N GLU A 158 8.59 -16.83 14.04
CA GLU A 158 8.59 -17.97 14.93
C GLU A 158 7.32 -17.91 15.81
N ASP A 159 6.60 -19.03 15.89
CA ASP A 159 5.46 -19.16 16.80
C ASP A 159 5.95 -19.60 18.18
N GLY A 160 5.52 -18.86 19.21
CA GLY A 160 5.97 -19.10 20.59
C GLY A 160 5.02 -18.45 21.59
N PRO A 161 5.42 -18.31 22.84
CA PRO A 161 4.65 -17.52 23.81
C PRO A 161 4.72 -16.03 23.47
N VAL A 162 3.70 -15.28 23.84
CA VAL A 162 3.76 -13.81 23.76
C VAL A 162 4.89 -13.32 24.67
N PRO A 163 5.81 -12.46 24.19
CA PRO A 163 6.86 -11.93 25.05
C PRO A 163 6.27 -11.21 26.27
N GLU A 164 6.86 -11.45 27.44
CA GLU A 164 6.42 -10.83 28.69
C GLU A 164 6.47 -9.29 28.59
N PRO A 165 5.40 -8.61 29.02
CA PRO A 165 5.37 -7.15 28.97
C PRO A 165 6.37 -6.56 29.99
N ILE A 166 7.09 -5.55 29.59
CA ILE A 166 8.05 -4.82 30.41
C ILE A 166 7.35 -3.58 31.00
N LEU A 167 7.37 -3.42 32.30
CA LEU A 167 6.95 -2.20 32.96
C LEU A 167 8.20 -1.46 33.44
N ALA A 168 8.65 -0.49 32.68
CA ALA A 168 9.83 0.31 32.96
C ALA A 168 9.75 1.65 32.22
N VAL A 169 10.50 2.63 32.69
CA VAL A 169 10.68 3.90 31.99
C VAL A 169 11.94 3.81 31.15
N GLY A 170 11.86 4.17 29.88
CA GLY A 170 13.03 4.18 29.01
C GLY A 170 12.79 4.96 27.72
N THR A 171 13.88 5.45 27.13
CA THR A 171 13.81 6.12 25.83
C THR A 171 13.86 5.08 24.72
N THR A 172 12.76 4.98 23.98
CA THR A 172 12.66 4.11 22.79
C THR A 172 13.10 4.88 21.56
N THR A 173 13.92 4.22 20.73
CA THR A 173 14.39 4.76 19.46
C THR A 173 13.94 3.86 18.32
N VAL A 174 13.26 4.41 17.32
CA VAL A 174 12.79 3.69 16.14
C VAL A 174 13.47 4.27 14.91
N ASN A 175 14.37 3.50 14.30
CA ASN A 175 15.01 3.86 13.02
C ASN A 175 14.12 3.39 11.89
N VAL A 176 13.50 4.31 11.18
CA VAL A 176 12.59 4.01 10.07
C VAL A 176 13.33 4.05 8.75
N ARG A 177 13.07 3.05 7.90
CA ARG A 177 13.50 3.02 6.50
C ARG A 177 12.33 2.65 5.60
N LEU A 178 12.06 3.48 4.59
CA LEU A 178 11.04 3.23 3.60
C LEU A 178 11.61 2.39 2.45
N LEU A 179 11.07 1.18 2.25
CA LEU A 179 11.43 0.31 1.14
C LEU A 179 10.61 0.71 -0.10
N GLY A 180 11.27 0.88 -1.25
CA GLY A 180 10.62 1.37 -2.46
C GLY A 180 10.31 2.87 -2.43
N TYR A 181 10.98 3.63 -1.54
CA TYR A 181 10.81 5.07 -1.44
C TYR A 181 11.13 5.79 -2.75
N ARG A 182 10.32 6.77 -3.07
CA ARG A 182 10.54 7.75 -4.15
C ARG A 182 10.51 9.15 -3.53
N ARG A 183 11.44 10.00 -3.94
CA ARG A 183 11.52 11.39 -3.46
C ARG A 183 10.17 12.11 -3.57
N GLY A 184 9.73 12.73 -2.49
CA GLY A 184 8.45 13.44 -2.45
C GLY A 184 7.19 12.55 -2.34
N MET A 185 7.37 11.24 -2.07
CA MET A 185 6.26 10.31 -1.89
C MET A 185 5.51 10.57 -0.58
N VAL A 186 6.26 10.74 0.50
CA VAL A 186 5.75 11.05 1.84
C VAL A 186 6.72 11.98 2.55
N LYS A 187 6.23 12.79 3.48
CA LYS A 187 7.04 13.77 4.21
C LYS A 187 7.41 13.34 5.61
N GLU A 188 6.55 12.55 6.23
CA GLU A 188 6.70 12.18 7.63
C GLU A 188 6.20 10.75 7.87
N VAL A 189 6.64 10.20 8.97
CA VAL A 189 6.09 9.02 9.59
C VAL A 189 5.54 9.41 10.95
N ALA A 190 4.35 8.90 11.29
CA ALA A 190 3.72 9.06 12.59
C ALA A 190 3.60 7.71 13.31
N MET A 191 3.85 7.71 14.61
CA MET A 191 3.57 6.60 15.51
C MET A 191 2.64 7.08 16.62
N TYR A 192 1.52 6.39 16.78
CA TYR A 192 0.54 6.63 17.85
C TYR A 192 0.72 5.53 18.88
N VAL A 193 1.37 5.86 19.99
CA VAL A 193 1.72 4.91 21.05
C VAL A 193 0.67 4.96 22.15
N ASN A 194 0.10 3.81 22.50
CA ASN A 194 -0.82 3.72 23.62
C ASN A 194 -0.04 3.67 24.94
N SER A 195 0.08 4.82 25.60
CA SER A 195 0.75 4.98 26.89
C SER A 195 -0.18 4.61 28.04
N LEU A 196 0.35 3.91 29.05
CA LEU A 196 -0.38 3.62 30.28
C LEU A 196 -0.74 4.85 31.11
N LEU A 197 0.07 5.92 30.97
CA LEU A 197 -0.08 7.12 31.79
C LEU A 197 -0.81 8.26 31.07
N ASN A 198 -0.57 8.42 29.78
CA ASN A 198 -0.98 9.60 29.02
C ASN A 198 -2.05 9.30 27.94
N GLY A 199 -2.52 8.04 27.86
CA GLY A 199 -3.40 7.62 26.79
C GLY A 199 -2.65 7.43 25.46
N GLN A 200 -3.20 7.85 24.34
CA GLN A 200 -2.54 7.75 23.06
C GLN A 200 -1.69 9.00 22.78
N GLU A 201 -0.40 8.79 22.59
CA GLU A 201 0.58 9.84 22.28
C GLU A 201 1.01 9.74 20.83
N GLU A 202 1.05 10.88 20.14
CA GLU A 202 1.51 10.96 18.75
C GLU A 202 2.99 11.40 18.74
N HIS A 203 3.81 10.63 18.02
CA HIS A 203 5.22 10.93 17.76
C HIS A 203 5.45 10.96 16.27
N THR A 204 5.98 12.06 15.75
CA THR A 204 6.24 12.25 14.32
C THR A 204 7.71 12.47 14.03
N ALA A 205 8.18 12.08 12.86
CA ALA A 205 9.49 12.41 12.35
C ALA A 205 9.44 12.68 10.84
N ALA A 206 10.12 13.74 10.41
CA ALA A 206 10.28 14.03 8.99
C ALA A 206 11.10 12.96 8.31
N ILE A 207 10.68 12.55 7.12
CA ILE A 207 11.42 11.65 6.25
C ILE A 207 12.51 12.45 5.53
N ASP A 208 13.76 11.98 5.65
CA ASP A 208 14.85 12.53 4.85
C ASP A 208 14.56 12.31 3.35
N PRO A 209 14.49 13.39 2.55
CA PRO A 209 14.03 13.32 1.17
C PRO A 209 14.99 12.59 0.22
N GLU A 210 16.24 12.40 0.61
CA GLU A 210 17.24 11.73 -0.23
C GLU A 210 17.33 10.24 0.09
N SER A 211 17.25 9.87 1.38
CA SER A 211 17.45 8.49 1.83
C SER A 211 16.16 7.72 2.12
N GLY A 212 15.02 8.41 2.30
CA GLY A 212 13.78 7.77 2.73
C GLY A 212 13.85 7.20 4.15
N THR A 213 14.62 7.84 5.03
CA THR A 213 14.79 7.41 6.42
C THR A 213 14.29 8.46 7.41
N ALA A 214 13.95 8.01 8.61
CA ALA A 214 13.61 8.88 9.75
C ALA A 214 14.03 8.20 11.05
N THR A 215 14.12 8.96 12.12
CA THR A 215 14.32 8.43 13.49
C THR A 215 13.31 9.07 14.43
N LEU A 216 12.50 8.23 15.06
CA LEU A 216 11.63 8.61 16.17
C LEU A 216 12.33 8.32 17.49
N ARG A 217 12.21 9.21 18.46
CA ARG A 217 12.78 9.03 19.79
C ARG A 217 11.85 9.62 20.82
N PHE A 218 11.39 8.80 21.75
CA PHE A 218 10.43 9.21 22.77
C PHE A 218 10.60 8.40 24.06
N GLU A 219 10.09 8.94 25.16
CA GLU A 219 10.03 8.23 26.44
C GLU A 219 8.83 7.28 26.45
N GLN A 220 9.02 6.09 26.99
CA GLN A 220 8.01 5.05 27.05
C GLN A 220 7.98 4.45 28.45
N TYR A 221 6.77 4.15 28.97
CA TYR A 221 6.55 3.74 30.35
C TYR A 221 6.20 2.24 30.52
N GLY A 222 6.23 1.51 29.48
CA GLY A 222 5.95 0.07 29.46
C GLY A 222 5.83 -0.46 28.02
N THR A 223 5.75 -1.78 27.88
CA THR A 223 5.42 -2.37 26.60
C THR A 223 4.11 -1.78 26.08
N ALA A 224 4.11 -1.33 24.85
CA ALA A 224 2.96 -0.68 24.25
C ALA A 224 2.70 -1.14 22.82
N MET A 225 1.43 -1.16 22.44
CA MET A 225 1.01 -1.26 21.06
C MET A 225 1.04 0.13 20.44
N ALA A 226 1.68 0.25 19.30
CA ALA A 226 1.76 1.45 18.50
C ALA A 226 1.10 1.26 17.13
N TYR A 227 0.40 2.28 16.66
CA TYR A 227 -0.05 2.39 15.28
C TYR A 227 0.99 3.19 14.49
N VAL A 228 1.35 2.72 13.32
CA VAL A 228 2.30 3.37 12.42
C VAL A 228 1.56 3.84 11.18
N SER A 229 1.74 5.10 10.83
CA SER A 229 1.15 5.72 9.64
C SER A 229 2.26 6.38 8.81
N CYS A 230 2.34 6.02 7.54
CA CYS A 230 3.27 6.62 6.59
C CYS A 230 2.63 6.66 5.20
N GLY A 231 2.05 7.80 4.84
CA GLY A 231 1.21 7.91 3.64
C GLY A 231 0.06 6.90 3.66
N PRO A 232 -0.11 6.06 2.62
CA PRO A 232 -1.19 5.08 2.57
C PRO A 232 -0.88 3.79 3.36
N VAL A 233 0.33 3.67 3.89
CA VAL A 233 0.72 2.50 4.69
C VAL A 233 0.36 2.72 6.14
N PHE A 234 -0.52 1.86 6.64
CA PHE A 234 -0.92 1.82 8.04
C PHE A 234 -0.64 0.42 8.59
N GLY A 235 -0.06 0.36 9.78
CA GLY A 235 0.26 -0.89 10.43
C GLY A 235 0.25 -0.78 11.96
N MET A 236 0.41 -1.91 12.63
CA MET A 236 0.52 -1.99 14.09
C MET A 236 1.80 -2.73 14.47
N CYS A 237 2.41 -2.32 15.56
CA CYS A 237 3.55 -3.02 16.15
C CYS A 237 3.55 -2.90 17.68
N TRP A 238 4.20 -3.84 18.32
CA TRP A 238 4.52 -3.81 19.74
C TRP A 238 5.95 -3.36 19.92
N ILE A 239 6.19 -2.53 20.91
CA ILE A 239 7.48 -1.94 21.23
C ILE A 239 7.75 -1.98 22.74
N ALA A 240 9.03 -2.14 23.10
CA ALA A 240 9.48 -2.15 24.49
C ALA A 240 10.13 -0.81 24.91
N PRO A 241 10.02 -0.40 26.19
CA PRO A 241 10.71 0.78 26.70
C PRO A 241 12.21 0.61 26.67
N GLY A 242 12.92 1.67 26.28
CA GLY A 242 14.41 1.69 26.24
C GLY A 242 15.03 0.94 25.08
N GLU A 243 14.24 0.39 24.17
CA GLU A 243 14.71 -0.38 23.00
C GLU A 243 15.14 0.56 21.86
N THR A 244 16.15 0.11 21.11
CA THR A 244 16.45 0.66 19.79
C THR A 244 16.10 -0.41 18.76
N LEU A 245 15.12 -0.13 17.89
CA LEU A 245 14.67 -1.04 16.85
C LEU A 245 14.75 -0.40 15.47
N ASP A 246 14.98 -1.24 14.46
CA ASP A 246 14.87 -0.85 13.06
C ASP A 246 13.49 -1.25 12.56
N MET A 247 12.82 -0.31 11.87
CA MET A 247 11.52 -0.49 11.24
C MET A 247 11.64 -0.25 9.74
N TYR A 248 11.22 -1.23 8.95
CA TYR A 248 11.18 -1.12 7.50
C TYR A 248 9.72 -1.08 7.08
N ILE A 249 9.32 0.00 6.38
CA ILE A 249 7.96 0.20 5.88
C ILE A 249 7.96 -0.09 4.38
N ALA A 250 7.18 -1.07 3.94
CA ALA A 250 7.07 -1.45 2.54
C ALA A 250 6.09 -0.52 1.82
N MET A 251 6.59 0.47 1.10
CA MET A 251 5.75 1.46 0.39
C MET A 251 4.94 0.82 -0.75
N GLU A 252 5.36 -0.33 -1.26
CA GLU A 252 4.59 -1.12 -2.23
C GLU A 252 3.23 -1.60 -1.69
N ALA A 253 3.04 -1.60 -0.36
CA ALA A 253 1.78 -2.00 0.25
C ALA A 253 0.60 -1.10 -0.19
N GLY A 254 0.83 0.19 -0.46
CA GLY A 254 -0.17 1.09 -1.03
C GLY A 254 -0.59 0.67 -2.44
N GLY A 255 0.38 0.39 -3.31
CA GLY A 255 0.12 -0.11 -4.66
C GLY A 255 -0.59 -1.48 -4.67
N ARG A 256 -0.17 -2.40 -3.80
CA ARG A 256 -0.84 -3.70 -3.62
C ARG A 256 -2.29 -3.55 -3.20
N ALA A 257 -2.59 -2.66 -2.27
CA ALA A 257 -3.95 -2.42 -1.79
C ALA A 257 -4.88 -1.89 -2.92
N ILE A 258 -4.37 -1.06 -3.83
CA ILE A 258 -5.12 -0.62 -5.02
C ILE A 258 -5.44 -1.82 -5.91
N VAL A 259 -4.44 -2.63 -6.24
CA VAL A 259 -4.60 -3.81 -7.10
C VAL A 259 -5.55 -4.84 -6.48
N GLN A 260 -5.47 -5.09 -5.17
CA GLN A 260 -6.38 -5.99 -4.45
C GLN A 260 -7.83 -5.51 -4.45
N ARG A 261 -8.07 -4.20 -4.41
CA ARG A 261 -9.44 -3.66 -4.52
C ARG A 261 -10.06 -3.96 -5.87
N ARG A 262 -9.27 -3.90 -6.93
CA ARG A 262 -9.70 -4.19 -8.30
C ARG A 262 -9.99 -5.67 -8.50
N ASP A 263 -9.13 -6.52 -7.97
CA ASP A 263 -9.22 -7.98 -8.07
C ASP A 263 -9.48 -8.58 -6.69
N LYS A 264 -10.76 -8.76 -6.36
CA LYS A 264 -11.19 -9.32 -5.06
C LYS A 264 -10.87 -10.81 -4.91
N GLU A 265 -10.58 -11.51 -6.02
CA GLU A 265 -10.17 -12.90 -6.02
C GLU A 265 -8.65 -13.05 -5.87
N CYS A 266 -7.90 -11.94 -6.03
CA CYS A 266 -6.48 -11.92 -5.79
C CYS A 266 -6.24 -12.20 -4.31
N GLU A 267 -5.60 -13.32 -3.99
CA GLU A 267 -5.19 -13.65 -2.64
C GLU A 267 -4.38 -12.47 -2.05
N PRO A 268 -4.52 -12.18 -0.74
CA PRO A 268 -3.77 -11.11 -0.11
C PRO A 268 -2.30 -11.30 -0.47
N ALA A 269 -1.73 -10.29 -1.12
CA ALA A 269 -0.36 -10.39 -1.62
C ALA A 269 0.56 -10.80 -0.47
N PRO A 270 1.42 -11.79 -0.66
CA PRO A 270 2.31 -12.28 0.38
C PRO A 270 3.39 -11.25 0.66
N GLY A 271 3.10 -10.30 1.52
CA GLY A 271 4.06 -9.28 1.91
C GLY A 271 3.55 -8.51 3.10
N ARG A 272 4.40 -8.41 4.10
CA ARG A 272 4.13 -7.57 5.27
C ARG A 272 4.27 -6.11 4.90
N ARG A 273 3.50 -5.25 5.55
CA ARG A 273 3.61 -3.78 5.44
C ARG A 273 4.74 -3.25 6.31
N LEU A 274 4.93 -3.87 7.48
CA LEU A 274 5.95 -3.52 8.46
C LEU A 274 6.87 -4.71 8.72
N TYR A 275 8.17 -4.43 8.81
CA TYR A 275 9.19 -5.38 9.26
C TYR A 275 9.97 -4.69 10.37
N THR A 276 10.04 -5.30 11.54
CA THR A 276 10.72 -4.74 12.70
C THR A 276 11.81 -5.69 13.20
N THR A 277 12.85 -5.14 13.79
CA THR A 277 13.76 -5.84 14.70
C THR A 277 13.25 -5.71 16.14
N GLY A 278 13.99 -6.27 17.11
CA GLY A 278 13.70 -6.10 18.52
C GLY A 278 12.93 -7.24 19.16
N ALA A 279 12.57 -7.06 20.43
CA ALA A 279 12.00 -8.12 21.27
C ALA A 279 10.66 -8.67 20.76
N TYR A 280 9.88 -7.83 20.09
CA TYR A 280 8.54 -8.17 19.58
C TYR A 280 8.53 -8.44 18.06
N ALA A 281 9.68 -8.67 17.42
CA ALA A 281 9.77 -8.79 15.95
C ALA A 281 8.86 -9.89 15.38
N ASP A 282 8.83 -11.07 15.99
CA ASP A 282 8.00 -12.18 15.53
C ASP A 282 6.50 -11.91 15.78
N LEU A 283 6.14 -11.37 16.95
CA LEU A 283 4.77 -10.93 17.24
C LEU A 283 4.30 -9.87 16.23
N ASN A 284 5.11 -8.87 15.95
CA ASN A 284 4.80 -7.82 14.97
C ASN A 284 4.59 -8.40 13.57
N ALA A 285 5.40 -9.39 13.21
CA ALA A 285 5.27 -10.08 11.94
C ALA A 285 3.96 -10.87 11.82
N LEU A 286 3.53 -11.53 12.89
CA LEU A 286 2.25 -12.26 12.94
C LEU A 286 1.05 -11.32 12.92
N VAL A 287 1.11 -10.22 13.68
CA VAL A 287 0.07 -9.18 13.72
C VAL A 287 -0.11 -8.55 12.33
N ASP A 288 0.98 -8.19 11.65
CA ASP A 288 0.89 -7.61 10.31
C ASP A 288 0.37 -8.62 9.26
N ALA A 289 0.78 -9.88 9.35
CA ALA A 289 0.30 -10.96 8.49
C ALA A 289 -1.21 -11.24 8.66
N SER A 290 -1.75 -11.02 9.87
CA SER A 290 -3.19 -11.12 10.15
C SER A 290 -3.99 -9.87 9.74
N GLY A 291 -3.37 -8.92 9.04
CA GLY A 291 -3.98 -7.63 8.70
C GLY A 291 -4.18 -6.71 9.90
N GLY A 292 -3.46 -6.94 10.99
CA GLY A 292 -3.64 -6.22 12.25
C GLY A 292 -4.87 -6.69 13.05
N SER A 293 -5.55 -7.75 12.59
CA SER A 293 -6.73 -8.27 13.26
C SER A 293 -6.32 -9.20 14.40
N THR A 294 -6.64 -8.81 15.61
CA THR A 294 -6.75 -9.72 16.75
C THR A 294 -8.22 -10.07 16.94
N ILE A 295 -8.48 -11.30 17.31
CA ILE A 295 -9.85 -11.70 17.68
C ILE A 295 -10.12 -11.05 19.03
N ARG A 296 -11.08 -10.12 19.08
CA ARG A 296 -11.41 -9.37 20.29
C ARG A 296 -12.87 -9.55 20.66
N MET A 297 -13.14 -9.53 21.95
CA MET A 297 -14.51 -9.51 22.45
C MET A 297 -15.14 -8.15 22.16
N ASN A 298 -16.28 -8.16 21.47
CA ASN A 298 -17.09 -6.96 21.30
C ASN A 298 -18.12 -6.88 22.43
N LEU A 299 -17.86 -6.04 23.42
CA LEU A 299 -18.78 -5.77 24.52
C LEU A 299 -19.94 -4.84 24.13
N TYR A 300 -19.73 -4.02 23.10
CA TYR A 300 -20.73 -3.05 22.66
C TYR A 300 -21.49 -3.59 21.45
N SER A 301 -22.71 -4.06 21.68
CA SER A 301 -23.59 -4.50 20.60
C SER A 301 -24.15 -3.31 19.78
N GLY A 302 -24.02 -2.09 20.29
CA GLY A 302 -24.71 -0.92 19.78
C GLY A 302 -26.19 -0.84 20.18
N ASP A 303 -26.68 -1.83 20.92
CA ASP A 303 -28.04 -1.84 21.43
C ASP A 303 -28.10 -1.18 22.82
N PHE A 304 -28.94 -0.16 22.99
CA PHE A 304 -29.18 0.48 24.27
C PHE A 304 -29.77 -0.47 25.32
N ALA A 305 -30.21 -1.68 24.94
CA ALA A 305 -30.63 -2.71 25.85
C ALA A 305 -29.54 -3.13 26.85
N ASP A 306 -28.27 -3.13 26.42
CA ASP A 306 -27.11 -3.49 27.25
C ASP A 306 -26.97 -2.57 28.47
N TYR A 307 -27.36 -1.29 28.36
CA TYR A 307 -27.33 -0.33 29.45
C TYR A 307 -28.48 -0.47 30.47
N ARG A 308 -29.45 -1.35 30.22
CA ARG A 308 -30.60 -1.61 31.07
C ARG A 308 -30.47 -2.89 31.88
N MET A 309 -29.38 -3.64 31.67
CA MET A 309 -29.10 -4.86 32.42
C MET A 309 -28.76 -4.56 33.88
N SER A 310 -29.16 -5.42 34.76
CA SER A 310 -28.60 -5.45 36.13
C SER A 310 -27.11 -5.81 36.08
N ALA A 311 -26.37 -5.55 37.17
CA ALA A 311 -24.96 -5.91 37.26
C ALA A 311 -24.72 -7.42 37.08
N ASP A 312 -25.64 -8.26 37.61
CA ASP A 312 -25.53 -9.72 37.48
C ASP A 312 -25.78 -10.18 36.06
N GLU A 313 -26.80 -9.64 35.39
CA GLU A 313 -27.10 -9.97 33.99
C GLU A 313 -25.94 -9.53 33.07
N TYR A 314 -25.38 -8.34 33.29
CA TYR A 314 -24.23 -7.84 32.53
C TYR A 314 -23.01 -8.75 32.77
N THR A 315 -22.71 -9.11 34.00
CA THR A 315 -21.61 -10.03 34.34
C THR A 315 -21.77 -11.37 33.65
N GLN A 316 -22.97 -11.99 33.70
CA GLN A 316 -23.25 -13.24 33.02
C GLN A 316 -23.07 -13.13 31.50
N MET A 317 -23.54 -12.03 30.89
CA MET A 317 -23.37 -11.77 29.48
C MET A 317 -21.89 -11.67 29.09
N VAL A 318 -21.09 -10.92 29.88
CA VAL A 318 -19.64 -10.77 29.63
C VAL A 318 -18.91 -12.10 29.72
N VAL A 319 -19.18 -12.88 30.78
CA VAL A 319 -18.58 -14.22 30.97
C VAL A 319 -18.94 -15.15 29.81
N SER A 320 -20.22 -15.22 29.43
CA SER A 320 -20.66 -16.05 28.30
C SER A 320 -20.04 -15.64 26.97
N LYS A 321 -19.91 -14.33 26.69
CA LYS A 321 -19.22 -13.83 25.51
C LYS A 321 -17.74 -14.21 25.52
N TYR A 322 -17.07 -14.09 26.68
CA TYR A 322 -15.66 -14.46 26.80
C TYR A 322 -15.43 -15.96 26.57
N GLU A 323 -16.24 -16.83 27.19
CA GLU A 323 -16.17 -18.29 27.01
C GLU A 323 -16.38 -18.68 25.53
N SER A 324 -17.38 -18.09 24.88
CA SER A 324 -17.66 -18.30 23.45
C SER A 324 -16.50 -17.84 22.56
N LEU A 325 -15.88 -16.71 22.91
CA LEU A 325 -14.72 -16.19 22.23
C LEU A 325 -13.50 -17.09 22.42
N ALA A 326 -13.22 -17.54 23.66
CA ALA A 326 -12.12 -18.43 23.98
C ALA A 326 -12.21 -19.73 23.17
N ASP A 327 -13.41 -20.30 23.08
CA ASP A 327 -13.70 -21.48 22.26
C ASP A 327 -13.46 -21.21 20.75
N SER A 328 -13.84 -20.04 20.28
CA SER A 328 -13.63 -19.63 18.89
C SER A 328 -12.14 -19.46 18.57
N ILE A 329 -11.40 -18.82 19.48
CA ILE A 329 -9.95 -18.64 19.37
C ILE A 329 -9.23 -20.01 19.37
N ALA A 330 -9.61 -20.90 20.28
CA ALA A 330 -9.02 -22.24 20.39
C ALA A 330 -9.14 -23.03 19.07
N ARG A 331 -10.29 -22.91 18.38
CA ARG A 331 -10.57 -23.58 17.10
C ARG A 331 -10.01 -22.87 15.88
N SER A 332 -9.56 -21.62 16.01
CA SER A 332 -9.03 -20.84 14.91
C SER A 332 -7.71 -21.43 14.38
N PRO A 333 -7.44 -21.40 13.06
CA PRO A 333 -6.19 -21.87 12.48
C PRO A 333 -5.02 -20.87 12.62
N VAL A 334 -5.15 -19.82 13.42
CA VAL A 334 -4.09 -18.83 13.64
C VAL A 334 -2.96 -19.37 14.52
N PHE A 335 -1.81 -18.74 14.47
CA PHE A 335 -0.65 -19.09 15.30
C PHE A 335 -0.93 -19.02 16.79
N GLY A 336 -0.20 -19.81 17.59
CA GLY A 336 -0.35 -19.90 19.05
C GLY A 336 -0.19 -18.56 19.74
N MET A 337 0.86 -17.80 19.37
CA MET A 337 1.12 -16.45 19.88
C MET A 337 -0.05 -15.49 19.60
N MET A 338 -0.70 -15.58 18.44
CA MET A 338 -1.87 -14.75 18.12
C MET A 338 -3.12 -15.16 18.93
N LYS A 339 -3.26 -16.45 19.25
CA LYS A 339 -4.32 -16.93 20.14
C LYS A 339 -4.14 -16.38 21.55
N GLU A 340 -2.92 -16.50 22.08
CA GLU A 340 -2.58 -15.97 23.40
C GLU A 340 -2.81 -14.45 23.47
N LEU A 341 -2.29 -13.69 22.49
CA LEU A 341 -2.51 -12.24 22.40
C LEU A 341 -4.00 -11.89 22.35
N SER A 342 -4.79 -12.64 21.59
CA SER A 342 -6.24 -12.40 21.47
C SER A 342 -6.95 -12.62 22.82
N LEU A 343 -6.54 -13.63 23.60
CA LEU A 343 -7.08 -13.86 24.94
C LEU A 343 -6.65 -12.77 25.94
N LEU A 344 -5.40 -12.31 25.86
CA LEU A 344 -4.88 -11.24 26.74
C LEU A 344 -5.55 -9.88 26.48
N LEU A 345 -6.01 -9.63 25.26
CA LEU A 345 -6.64 -8.36 24.86
C LEU A 345 -8.18 -8.37 24.98
N SER A 346 -8.78 -9.51 25.32
CA SER A 346 -10.23 -9.69 25.51
C SER A 346 -10.63 -9.57 26.95
#